data_f96de775116a5de07e0b2834d4975427
#
_entry.id   f96de775116a5de07e0b2834d4975427
#
_cell.length_a   1.000
_cell.length_b   1.000
_cell.length_c   1.000
_cell.angle_alpha   90.00
_cell.angle_beta   90.00
_cell.angle_gamma   90.00
#
_symmetry.space_group_name_H-M   'P 1'
#
loop_
_entity.id
_entity.type
_entity.pdbx_description
1 polymer ?
#
loop_
_entity_poly.entity_id
_entity_poly.type
_entity_poly.pdbx_seq_one_letter_code
_entity_poly.pdbx_strand_id
1 'polypeptide(L)'
;MKLHNVIKELREDKKMTQEKLAENAKLTRGYISRLEKGTYADDSPSIKTLRKIADGLREPLELILAQAGITQDDYIATASTPTFLRAKYNLNQQQIHSVESFINHIKEELKK
;
A
#
# COMPACT_ATOMS: atom_id res chain seq x y z
N MET A 1 11.57 4.89 -8.83
CA MET A 1 11.03 3.79 -9.67
C MET A 1 9.51 3.81 -9.57
N LYS A 2 8.81 3.58 -10.66
CA LYS A 2 7.34 3.57 -10.64
C LYS A 2 6.81 2.32 -9.93
N LEU A 3 5.64 2.45 -9.33
CA LEU A 3 5.02 1.38 -8.53
C LEU A 3 4.92 0.06 -9.29
N HIS A 4 4.45 0.11 -10.55
CA HIS A 4 4.30 -1.11 -11.34
C HIS A 4 5.64 -1.81 -11.60
N ASN A 5 6.71 -1.05 -11.73
CA ASN A 5 8.06 -1.62 -11.90
C ASN A 5 8.57 -2.24 -10.61
N VAL A 6 8.29 -1.62 -9.46
CA VAL A 6 8.67 -2.17 -8.15
C VAL A 6 8.01 -3.53 -7.93
N ILE A 7 6.72 -3.61 -8.21
CA ILE A 7 5.96 -4.86 -8.04
C ILE A 7 6.53 -5.97 -8.93
N LYS A 8 6.78 -5.65 -10.19
CA LYS A 8 7.34 -6.61 -11.14
C LYS A 8 8.73 -7.08 -10.70
N GLU A 9 9.59 -6.14 -10.30
CA GLU A 9 10.94 -6.45 -9.89
C GLU A 9 10.98 -7.31 -8.64
N LEU A 10 10.17 -6.98 -7.63
CA LEU A 10 10.09 -7.79 -6.42
C LEU A 10 9.59 -9.21 -6.72
N ARG A 11 8.58 -9.31 -7.61
CA ARG A 11 8.07 -10.61 -8.01
C ARG A 11 9.15 -11.45 -8.69
N GLU A 12 9.88 -10.85 -9.64
CA GLU A 12 10.94 -11.55 -10.37
C GLU A 12 12.09 -11.93 -9.45
N ASP A 13 12.46 -11.07 -8.52
CA ASP A 13 13.52 -11.37 -7.54
C ASP A 13 13.18 -12.59 -6.70
N LYS A 14 11.89 -12.80 -6.42
CA LYS A 14 11.41 -13.95 -5.68
C LYS A 14 11.13 -15.16 -6.58
N LYS A 15 11.44 -15.05 -7.88
CA LYS A 15 11.19 -16.10 -8.88
C LYS A 15 9.73 -16.55 -8.88
N MET A 16 8.84 -15.60 -8.68
CA MET A 16 7.40 -15.85 -8.62
C MET A 16 6.77 -15.50 -9.96
N THR A 17 5.86 -16.35 -10.44
CA THR A 17 5.11 -16.06 -11.66
C THR A 17 3.98 -15.06 -11.37
N GLN A 18 3.47 -14.40 -12.43
CA GLN A 18 2.31 -13.52 -12.28
C GLN A 18 1.11 -14.29 -11.72
N GLU A 19 0.93 -15.52 -12.17
CA GLU A 19 -0.15 -16.38 -11.69
C GLU A 19 -0.01 -16.67 -10.19
N LYS A 20 1.21 -16.97 -9.75
CA LYS A 20 1.46 -17.25 -8.33
C LYS A 20 1.23 -16.02 -7.46
N LEU A 21 1.68 -14.86 -7.92
CA LEU A 21 1.40 -13.61 -7.19
C LEU A 21 -0.10 -13.34 -7.11
N ALA A 22 -0.81 -13.50 -8.23
CA ALA A 22 -2.25 -13.31 -8.26
C ALA A 22 -2.96 -14.25 -7.27
N GLU A 23 -2.57 -15.51 -7.24
CA GLU A 23 -3.11 -16.48 -6.30
C GLU A 23 -2.86 -16.06 -4.86
N ASN A 24 -1.63 -15.70 -4.53
CA ASN A 24 -1.25 -15.30 -3.18
C ASN A 24 -1.94 -14.00 -2.74
N ALA A 25 -2.15 -13.08 -3.67
CA ALA A 25 -2.78 -11.79 -3.41
C ALA A 25 -4.31 -11.84 -3.51
N LYS A 26 -4.87 -12.99 -3.91
CA LYS A 26 -6.30 -13.15 -4.16
C LYS A 26 -6.81 -12.16 -5.21
N LEU A 27 -6.03 -12.00 -6.26
CA LEU A 27 -6.32 -11.17 -7.42
C LEU A 27 -6.29 -12.03 -8.67
N THR A 28 -6.67 -11.47 -9.81
CA THR A 28 -6.60 -12.21 -11.08
C THR A 28 -5.22 -12.01 -11.73
N ARG A 29 -4.78 -13.01 -12.49
CA ARG A 29 -3.55 -12.89 -13.28
C ARG A 29 -3.65 -11.74 -14.27
N GLY A 30 -4.82 -11.56 -14.89
CA GLY A 30 -5.04 -10.46 -15.84
C GLY A 30 -4.81 -9.10 -15.19
N TYR A 31 -5.28 -8.93 -13.96
CA TYR A 31 -5.04 -7.70 -13.22
C TYR A 31 -3.54 -7.47 -12.98
N ILE A 32 -2.83 -8.49 -12.50
CA ILE A 32 -1.39 -8.38 -12.25
C ILE A 32 -0.64 -8.06 -13.54
N SER A 33 -0.99 -8.72 -14.64
CA SER A 33 -0.38 -8.47 -15.94
C SER A 33 -0.55 -7.01 -16.39
N ARG A 34 -1.78 -6.50 -16.30
CA ARG A 34 -2.05 -5.10 -16.67
C ARG A 34 -1.36 -4.12 -15.75
N LEU A 35 -1.33 -4.42 -14.45
CA LEU A 35 -0.64 -3.57 -13.47
C LEU A 35 0.85 -3.46 -13.79
N GLU A 36 1.51 -4.59 -14.05
CA GLU A 36 2.95 -4.60 -14.33
C GLU A 36 3.30 -3.94 -15.66
N LYS A 37 2.35 -3.88 -16.58
CA LYS A 37 2.55 -3.16 -17.86
C LYS A 37 2.42 -1.65 -17.73
N GLY A 38 2.04 -1.16 -16.56
CA GLY A 38 1.83 0.27 -16.36
C GLY A 38 0.52 0.78 -16.95
N THR A 39 -0.45 -0.10 -17.16
CA THR A 39 -1.77 0.28 -17.70
C THR A 39 -2.52 1.21 -16.74
N TYR A 40 -2.29 1.04 -15.44
CA TYR A 40 -2.91 1.87 -14.40
C TYR A 40 -1.95 2.96 -13.94
N ALA A 41 -2.49 4.11 -13.52
CA ALA A 41 -1.69 5.12 -12.85
C ALA A 41 -1.14 4.58 -11.54
N ASP A 42 0.01 5.09 -11.08
CA ASP A 42 0.66 4.61 -9.86
C ASP A 42 -0.21 4.79 -8.61
N ASP A 43 -1.12 5.77 -8.62
CA ASP A 43 -2.07 5.99 -7.53
C ASP A 43 -3.39 5.24 -7.72
N SER A 44 -3.54 4.52 -8.84
CA SER A 44 -4.78 3.84 -9.17
C SER A 44 -5.10 2.65 -8.27
N PRO A 45 -4.14 1.74 -7.95
CA PRO A 45 -4.45 0.66 -7.03
C PRO A 45 -4.82 1.22 -5.66
N SER A 46 -5.95 0.77 -5.12
CA SER A 46 -6.33 1.15 -3.77
C SER A 46 -5.34 0.59 -2.76
N ILE A 47 -5.33 1.18 -1.57
CA ILE A 47 -4.48 0.69 -0.48
C ILE A 47 -4.81 -0.76 -0.14
N LYS A 48 -6.08 -1.10 -0.18
CA LYS A 48 -6.52 -2.48 0.04
C LYS A 48 -5.88 -3.43 -0.98
N THR A 49 -5.87 -3.03 -2.25
CA THR A 49 -5.26 -3.82 -3.32
C THR A 49 -3.74 -3.90 -3.16
N LEU A 50 -3.08 -2.78 -2.85
CA LEU A 50 -1.65 -2.76 -2.62
C LEU A 50 -1.26 -3.64 -1.43
N ARG A 51 -2.07 -3.65 -0.39
CA ARG A 51 -1.84 -4.51 0.76
C ARG A 51 -1.93 -5.98 0.38
N LYS A 52 -2.90 -6.34 -0.45
CA LYS A 52 -3.00 -7.71 -0.97
C LYS A 52 -1.76 -8.11 -1.77
N ILE A 53 -1.26 -7.20 -2.59
CA ILE A 53 -0.05 -7.42 -3.38
C ILE A 53 1.17 -7.58 -2.47
N ALA A 54 1.30 -6.70 -1.48
CA ALA A 54 2.39 -6.79 -0.51
C ALA A 54 2.37 -8.13 0.23
N ASP A 55 1.20 -8.55 0.68
CA ASP A 55 1.04 -9.84 1.36
C ASP A 55 1.39 -10.99 0.40
N GLY A 56 0.98 -10.89 -0.86
CA GLY A 56 1.28 -11.90 -1.87
C GLY A 56 2.77 -12.00 -2.19
N LEU A 57 3.47 -10.88 -2.13
CA LEU A 57 4.91 -10.81 -2.32
C LEU A 57 5.68 -11.14 -1.03
N ARG A 58 5.00 -11.22 0.10
CA ARG A 58 5.60 -11.41 1.42
C ARG A 58 6.57 -10.30 1.78
N GLU A 59 6.19 -9.07 1.40
CA GLU A 59 6.96 -7.87 1.70
C GLU A 59 6.08 -6.86 2.42
N PRO A 60 6.67 -6.02 3.31
CA PRO A 60 5.89 -4.96 3.94
C PRO A 60 5.49 -3.92 2.90
N LEU A 61 4.28 -3.37 3.06
CA LEU A 61 3.77 -2.35 2.16
C LEU A 61 4.69 -1.12 2.12
N GLU A 62 5.27 -0.76 3.25
CA GLU A 62 6.20 0.37 3.33
C GLU A 62 7.40 0.22 2.41
N LEU A 63 7.90 -1.01 2.25
CA LEU A 63 9.02 -1.26 1.35
C LEU A 63 8.64 -0.96 -0.09
N ILE A 64 7.46 -1.42 -0.51
CA ILE A 64 6.96 -1.19 -1.86
C ILE A 64 6.80 0.31 -2.13
N LEU A 65 6.19 1.04 -1.19
CA LEU A 65 5.98 2.47 -1.33
C LEU A 65 7.30 3.23 -1.34
N ALA A 66 8.23 2.86 -0.46
CA ALA A 66 9.54 3.50 -0.40
C ALA A 66 10.32 3.32 -1.70
N GLN A 67 10.33 2.12 -2.27
CA GLN A 67 11.03 1.86 -3.53
C GLN A 67 10.37 2.57 -4.71
N ALA A 68 9.07 2.79 -4.64
CA ALA A 68 8.35 3.55 -5.66
C ALA A 68 8.51 5.06 -5.50
N GLY A 69 9.18 5.52 -4.44
CA GLY A 69 9.34 6.94 -4.17
C GLY A 69 8.07 7.63 -3.71
N ILE A 70 7.09 6.86 -3.24
CA ILE A 70 5.84 7.41 -2.73
C ILE A 70 6.04 7.79 -1.26
N THR A 71 5.88 9.07 -0.96
CA THR A 71 6.08 9.57 0.40
C THR A 71 4.85 9.30 1.26
N GLN A 72 5.01 9.42 2.57
CA GLN A 72 3.88 9.33 3.50
C GLN A 72 2.84 10.41 3.22
N ASP A 73 3.27 11.59 2.80
CA ASP A 73 2.37 12.70 2.49
C ASP A 73 1.51 12.37 1.27
N ASP A 74 2.11 11.81 0.21
CA ASP A 74 1.38 11.37 -0.97
C ASP A 74 0.36 10.30 -0.59
N TYR A 75 0.75 9.40 0.27
CA TYR A 75 -0.07 8.30 0.73
C TYR A 75 -1.27 8.80 1.53
N ILE A 76 -1.05 9.74 2.44
CA ILE A 76 -2.09 10.35 3.26
C ILE A 76 -3.08 11.12 2.38
N ALA A 77 -2.59 11.78 1.32
CA ALA A 77 -3.45 12.54 0.41
C ALA A 77 -4.44 11.64 -0.35
N THR A 78 -4.08 10.36 -0.58
CA THR A 78 -4.92 9.43 -1.35
C THR A 78 -5.71 8.47 -0.47
N ALA A 79 -5.36 8.35 0.81
CA ALA A 79 -5.97 7.39 1.73
C ALA A 79 -6.54 8.09 2.96
N SER A 80 -7.58 7.51 3.54
CA SER A 80 -8.06 7.97 4.84
C SER A 80 -7.02 7.66 5.91
N THR A 81 -6.98 8.49 6.97
CA THR A 81 -6.07 8.28 8.09
C THR A 81 -6.18 6.86 8.69
N PRO A 82 -7.40 6.32 8.93
CA PRO A 82 -7.52 4.96 9.44
C PRO A 82 -6.87 3.92 8.53
N THR A 83 -7.03 4.07 7.22
CA THR A 83 -6.43 3.14 6.27
C THR A 83 -4.91 3.22 6.30
N PHE A 84 -4.38 4.44 6.37
CA PHE A 84 -2.93 4.67 6.45
C PHE A 84 -2.34 4.03 7.71
N LEU A 85 -2.94 4.28 8.87
CA LEU A 85 -2.46 3.75 10.14
C LEU A 85 -2.52 2.22 10.17
N ARG A 86 -3.61 1.66 9.64
CA ARG A 86 -3.76 0.21 9.58
C ARG A 86 -2.69 -0.43 8.69
N ALA A 87 -2.40 0.19 7.54
CA ALA A 87 -1.40 -0.32 6.62
C ALA A 87 0.01 -0.25 7.22
N LYS A 88 0.34 0.87 7.86
CA LYS A 88 1.70 1.11 8.34
C LYS A 88 2.02 0.35 9.63
N TYR A 89 1.09 0.34 10.57
CA TYR A 89 1.34 -0.17 11.93
C TYR A 89 0.54 -1.41 12.26
N ASN A 90 -0.25 -1.91 11.30
CA ASN A 90 -1.11 -3.09 11.49
C ASN A 90 -2.03 -2.93 12.72
N LEU A 91 -2.62 -1.74 12.85
CA LEU A 91 -3.47 -1.42 13.98
C LEU A 91 -4.88 -1.96 13.81
N ASN A 92 -5.51 -2.34 14.93
CA ASN A 92 -6.93 -2.66 14.92
C ASN A 92 -7.77 -1.37 14.98
N GLN A 93 -9.09 -1.52 14.84
CA GLN A 93 -9.99 -0.37 14.78
C GLN A 93 -9.97 0.47 16.05
N GLN A 94 -9.87 -0.17 17.19
CA GLN A 94 -9.84 0.53 18.49
C GLN A 94 -8.54 1.33 18.64
N GLN A 95 -7.42 0.75 18.23
CA GLN A 95 -6.12 1.44 18.26
C GLN A 95 -6.10 2.63 17.32
N ILE A 96 -6.70 2.49 16.14
CA ILE A 96 -6.81 3.58 15.16
C ILE A 96 -7.62 4.74 15.75
N HIS A 97 -8.74 4.43 16.41
CA HIS A 97 -9.57 5.46 17.03
C HIS A 97 -8.79 6.24 18.10
N SER A 98 -8.00 5.55 18.92
CA SER A 98 -7.18 6.19 19.95
C SER A 98 -6.14 7.14 19.34
N VAL A 99 -5.48 6.71 18.25
CA VAL A 99 -4.47 7.53 17.57
C VAL A 99 -5.12 8.75 16.93
N GLU A 100 -6.28 8.59 16.30
CA GLU A 100 -7.00 9.71 15.68
C GLU A 100 -7.43 10.74 16.72
N SER A 101 -7.91 10.30 17.86
CA SER A 101 -8.29 11.20 18.96
C SER A 101 -7.10 12.01 19.45
N PHE A 102 -5.94 11.37 19.57
CA PHE A 102 -4.71 12.03 19.98
C PHE A 102 -4.26 13.07 18.95
N ILE A 103 -4.31 12.71 17.67
CA ILE A 103 -3.94 13.64 16.58
C ILE A 103 -4.87 14.86 16.58
N ASN A 104 -6.16 14.65 16.72
CA ASN A 104 -7.15 15.74 16.76
C ASN A 104 -6.89 16.67 17.94
N HIS A 105 -6.55 16.12 19.09
CA HIS A 105 -6.23 16.91 20.27
C HIS A 105 -5.00 17.81 20.00
N ILE A 106 -3.96 17.28 19.39
CA ILE A 106 -2.76 18.05 19.04
C ILE A 106 -3.11 19.17 18.07
N LYS A 107 -3.93 18.89 17.06
CA LYS A 107 -4.34 19.91 16.08
C LYS A 107 -5.08 21.07 16.73
N GLU A 108 -5.94 20.78 17.68
CA GLU A 108 -6.67 21.82 18.42
C GLU A 108 -5.72 22.67 19.28
N GLU A 109 -4.76 22.02 19.93
CA GLU A 109 -3.74 22.74 20.71
C GLU A 109 -2.93 23.72 19.84
N LEU A 110 -2.58 23.31 18.64
CA LEU A 110 -1.78 24.14 17.73
C LEU A 110 -2.56 25.31 17.15
N LYS A 111 -3.88 25.28 17.19
CA LYS A 111 -4.73 26.36 16.67
C LYS A 111 -4.97 27.49 17.67
N LYS A 112 -4.58 27.33 18.90
CA LYS A 112 -4.79 28.31 19.96
C LYS A 112 -3.75 29.42 19.97
#